data_b09761cc9790ce60c847ca3d237d089b
#
_entry.id   b09761cc9790ce60c847ca3d237d089b
#
_cell.length_a   1.000
_cell.length_b   1.000
_cell.length_c   1.000
_cell.angle_alpha   90.00
_cell.angle_beta   90.00
_cell.angle_gamma   90.00
#
_symmetry.space_group_name_H-M   'P 1'
#
loop_
_entity.id
_entity.type
_entity.pdbx_description
1 polymer ?
#
loop_
_entity_poly.entity_id
_entity_poly.type
_entity_poly.pdbx_seq_one_letter_code
_entity_poly.pdbx_strand_id
1 'polypeptide(L)'
;WNQVLSVNLTGYLLCAQAFGRLMLARQSGSIVHIASIAAHYPQTFSGAYSAAKAGVAMLSRQIAAEWGPRGIRSNAICPGLIRTPLSAAFYADPKVEQQRKAMTANQRIGEPQDIADAVLFLASPRAAYVNAAELTVDGGLESMLMALIPRPGFESPMASRPA
;
A
#
# COMPACT_ATOMS: atom_id res chain seq x y z
N TRP A 1 -12.55 -15.42 -7.74
CA TRP A 1 -11.82 -15.58 -6.49
C TRP A 1 -10.39 -16.07 -6.77
N ASN A 2 -10.22 -17.29 -7.29
CA ASN A 2 -8.92 -17.93 -7.47
C ASN A 2 -7.95 -17.14 -8.38
N GLN A 3 -8.46 -16.54 -9.45
CA GLN A 3 -7.63 -15.72 -10.34
C GLN A 3 -7.04 -14.50 -9.61
N VAL A 4 -7.81 -13.83 -8.76
CA VAL A 4 -7.33 -12.68 -7.97
C VAL A 4 -6.27 -13.12 -6.97
N LEU A 5 -6.48 -14.24 -6.25
CA LEU A 5 -5.50 -14.80 -5.33
C LEU A 5 -4.23 -15.25 -6.05
N SER A 6 -4.37 -15.90 -7.21
CA SER A 6 -3.23 -16.37 -8.01
C SER A 6 -2.29 -15.21 -8.37
N VAL A 7 -2.83 -14.09 -8.85
CA VAL A 7 -2.02 -12.93 -9.23
C VAL A 7 -1.56 -12.12 -8.01
N ASN A 8 -2.50 -11.80 -7.11
CA ASN A 8 -2.25 -10.80 -6.04
C ASN A 8 -1.70 -11.39 -4.73
N LEU A 9 -1.53 -12.71 -4.63
CA LEU A 9 -0.92 -13.37 -3.47
C LEU A 9 0.07 -14.44 -3.90
N THR A 10 -0.37 -15.48 -4.64
CA THR A 10 0.53 -16.56 -5.04
C THR A 10 1.70 -16.06 -5.90
N GLY A 11 1.45 -15.11 -6.81
CA GLY A 11 2.50 -14.50 -7.62
C GLY A 11 3.59 -13.83 -6.77
N TYR A 12 3.22 -13.17 -5.67
CA TYR A 12 4.18 -12.56 -4.74
C TYR A 12 5.05 -13.61 -4.05
N LEU A 13 4.45 -14.73 -3.62
CA LEU A 13 5.20 -15.84 -3.04
C LEU A 13 6.19 -16.43 -4.05
N LEU A 14 5.74 -16.70 -5.28
CA LEU A 14 6.60 -17.27 -6.31
C LEU A 14 7.78 -16.35 -6.67
N CYS A 15 7.55 -15.05 -6.78
CA CYS A 15 8.61 -14.07 -6.98
C CYS A 15 9.59 -14.04 -5.79
N ALA A 16 9.05 -14.01 -4.56
CA ALA A 16 9.89 -14.05 -3.37
C ALA A 16 10.75 -15.32 -3.30
N GLN A 17 10.20 -16.47 -3.63
CA GLN A 17 10.96 -17.73 -3.69
C GLN A 17 12.05 -17.71 -4.78
N ALA A 18 11.71 -17.23 -5.98
CA ALA A 18 12.65 -17.21 -7.10
C ALA A 18 13.85 -16.28 -6.84
N PHE A 19 13.60 -15.03 -6.48
CA PHE A 19 14.66 -14.05 -6.23
C PHE A 19 15.29 -14.22 -4.85
N GLY A 20 14.53 -14.67 -3.86
CA GLY A 20 14.99 -14.92 -2.50
C GLY A 20 16.07 -15.98 -2.42
N ARG A 21 16.06 -17.01 -3.28
CA ARG A 21 17.14 -18.01 -3.35
C ARG A 21 18.51 -17.36 -3.58
N LEU A 22 18.57 -16.38 -4.48
CA LEU A 22 19.81 -15.65 -4.79
C LEU A 22 20.24 -14.74 -3.62
N MET A 23 19.27 -14.11 -2.94
CA MET A 23 19.52 -13.28 -1.77
C MET A 23 20.02 -14.13 -0.58
N LEU A 24 19.38 -15.26 -0.32
CA LEU A 24 19.77 -16.20 0.74
C LEU A 24 21.17 -16.79 0.52
N ALA A 25 21.56 -17.09 -0.73
CA ALA A 25 22.88 -17.59 -1.05
C ALA A 25 23.99 -16.57 -0.74
N ARG A 26 23.73 -15.27 -0.98
CA ARG A 26 24.68 -14.19 -0.67
C ARG A 26 24.48 -13.56 0.71
N GLN A 27 23.50 -14.02 1.49
CA GLN A 27 23.15 -13.52 2.81
C GLN A 27 22.89 -11.99 2.85
N SER A 28 22.30 -11.47 1.79
CA SER A 28 22.02 -10.04 1.64
C SER A 28 20.88 -9.82 0.66
N GLY A 29 19.89 -9.02 1.07
CA GLY A 29 18.77 -8.66 0.20
C GLY A 29 17.73 -7.78 0.86
N SER A 30 16.92 -7.14 0.01
CA SER A 30 15.74 -6.39 0.43
C SER A 30 14.59 -6.72 -0.50
N ILE A 31 13.47 -7.13 0.06
CA ILE A 31 12.22 -7.37 -0.65
C ILE A 31 11.24 -6.29 -0.22
N VAL A 32 10.61 -5.63 -1.20
CA VAL A 32 9.55 -4.65 -0.96
C VAL A 32 8.30 -5.12 -1.68
N HIS A 33 7.29 -5.49 -0.92
CA HIS A 33 5.99 -5.92 -1.44
C HIS A 33 5.07 -4.71 -1.60
N ILE A 34 4.37 -4.62 -2.73
CA ILE A 34 3.33 -3.61 -2.92
C ILE A 34 1.97 -4.21 -2.53
N ALA A 35 1.58 -3.97 -1.27
CA ALA A 35 0.28 -4.36 -0.75
C ALA A 35 -0.82 -3.34 -1.16
N SER A 36 -1.56 -2.82 -0.22
CA SER A 36 -2.58 -1.76 -0.38
C SER A 36 -3.11 -1.39 1.00
N ILE A 37 -3.69 -0.21 1.18
CA ILE A 37 -4.54 0.09 2.33
C ILE A 37 -5.72 -0.90 2.44
N ALA A 38 -6.11 -1.54 1.33
CA ALA A 38 -7.09 -2.63 1.34
C ALA A 38 -6.63 -3.89 2.11
N ALA A 39 -5.36 -3.95 2.55
CA ALA A 39 -4.88 -4.96 3.48
C ALA A 39 -5.36 -4.70 4.92
N HIS A 40 -5.59 -3.44 5.26
CA HIS A 40 -6.04 -2.99 6.59
C HIS A 40 -7.55 -2.79 6.64
N TYR A 41 -8.14 -2.28 5.57
CA TYR A 41 -9.57 -1.94 5.48
C TYR A 41 -10.22 -2.65 4.31
N PRO A 42 -11.41 -3.25 4.48
CA PRO A 42 -12.06 -3.97 3.41
C PRO A 42 -12.50 -3.01 2.30
N GLN A 43 -12.08 -3.30 1.08
CA GLN A 43 -12.59 -2.62 -0.10
C GLN A 43 -13.85 -3.35 -0.60
N THR A 44 -15.00 -2.70 -0.49
CA THR A 44 -16.26 -3.26 -0.97
C THR A 44 -16.24 -3.51 -2.49
N PHE A 45 -16.99 -4.50 -2.94
CA PHE A 45 -17.14 -4.89 -4.34
C PHE A 45 -15.83 -5.31 -5.06
N SER A 46 -14.77 -5.61 -4.33
CA SER A 46 -13.47 -6.00 -4.89
C SER A 46 -13.15 -7.50 -4.77
N GLY A 47 -14.13 -8.32 -4.36
CA GLY A 47 -13.99 -9.77 -4.26
C GLY A 47 -12.85 -10.20 -3.33
N ALA A 48 -11.87 -10.95 -3.86
CA ALA A 48 -10.74 -11.47 -3.09
C ALA A 48 -9.59 -10.46 -2.88
N TYR A 49 -9.71 -9.22 -3.38
CA TYR A 49 -8.58 -8.28 -3.42
C TYR A 49 -8.05 -7.94 -2.02
N SER A 50 -8.94 -7.53 -1.09
CA SER A 50 -8.52 -7.18 0.28
C SER A 50 -7.91 -8.39 0.99
N ALA A 51 -8.50 -9.58 0.84
CA ALA A 51 -7.95 -10.81 1.40
C ALA A 51 -6.55 -11.12 0.83
N ALA A 52 -6.37 -10.94 -0.48
CA ALA A 52 -5.07 -11.13 -1.13
C ALA A 52 -4.03 -10.13 -0.61
N LYS A 53 -4.39 -8.85 -0.48
CA LYS A 53 -3.46 -7.80 -0.02
C LYS A 53 -3.12 -7.92 1.47
N ALA A 54 -4.06 -8.36 2.32
CA ALA A 54 -3.78 -8.75 3.69
C ALA A 54 -2.82 -9.95 3.75
N GLY A 55 -3.02 -10.93 2.87
CA GLY A 55 -2.09 -12.06 2.70
C GLY A 55 -0.68 -11.63 2.30
N VAL A 56 -0.54 -10.64 1.40
CA VAL A 56 0.77 -10.08 1.00
C VAL A 56 1.46 -9.40 2.19
N ALA A 57 0.73 -8.61 2.98
CA ALA A 57 1.27 -7.97 4.18
C ALA A 57 1.79 -9.02 5.17
N MET A 58 1.02 -10.07 5.43
CA MET A 58 1.45 -11.17 6.30
C MET A 58 2.60 -11.97 5.68
N LEU A 59 2.60 -12.24 4.38
CA LEU A 59 3.71 -12.90 3.68
C LEU A 59 5.02 -12.10 3.85
N SER A 60 4.96 -10.78 3.76
CA SER A 60 6.13 -9.92 4.01
C SER A 60 6.69 -10.11 5.42
N ARG A 61 5.83 -10.13 6.44
CA ARG A 61 6.24 -10.36 7.84
C ARG A 61 6.81 -11.76 8.04
N GLN A 62 6.22 -12.77 7.42
CA GLN A 62 6.69 -14.17 7.47
C GLN A 62 8.11 -14.27 6.88
N ILE A 63 8.34 -13.71 5.70
CA ILE A 63 9.66 -13.67 5.05
C ILE A 63 10.67 -12.93 5.93
N ALA A 64 10.28 -11.79 6.50
CA ALA A 64 11.16 -11.02 7.40
C ALA A 64 11.59 -11.84 8.62
N ALA A 65 10.68 -12.60 9.23
CA ALA A 65 10.96 -13.44 10.38
C ALA A 65 11.87 -14.63 10.03
N GLU A 66 11.59 -15.31 8.91
CA GLU A 66 12.33 -16.52 8.51
C GLU A 66 13.69 -16.22 7.89
N TRP A 67 13.79 -15.16 7.08
CA TRP A 67 14.99 -14.85 6.30
C TRP A 67 15.83 -13.72 6.90
N GLY A 68 15.29 -13.02 7.92
CA GLY A 68 16.00 -11.97 8.63
C GLY A 68 17.34 -12.43 9.22
N PRO A 69 17.41 -13.61 9.90
CA PRO A 69 18.67 -14.17 10.41
C PRO A 69 19.72 -14.45 9.30
N ARG A 70 19.27 -14.46 8.04
CA ARG A 70 20.12 -14.66 6.86
C ARG A 70 20.42 -13.35 6.11
N GLY A 71 20.20 -12.20 6.75
CA GLY A 71 20.52 -10.89 6.20
C GLY A 71 19.53 -10.35 5.15
N ILE A 72 18.31 -10.90 5.07
CA ILE A 72 17.28 -10.44 4.15
C ILE A 72 16.25 -9.60 4.92
N ARG A 73 15.94 -8.41 4.41
CA ARG A 73 14.83 -7.60 4.88
C ARG A 73 13.62 -7.78 3.97
N SER A 74 12.43 -7.79 4.56
CA SER A 74 11.17 -7.83 3.82
C SER A 74 10.19 -6.85 4.46
N ASN A 75 9.70 -5.92 3.64
CA ASN A 75 8.76 -4.89 4.05
C ASN A 75 7.61 -4.79 3.04
N ALA A 76 6.48 -4.25 3.46
CA ALA A 76 5.35 -3.97 2.60
C ALA A 76 5.11 -2.46 2.51
N ILE A 77 4.72 -1.98 1.33
CA ILE A 77 4.12 -0.65 1.16
C ILE A 77 2.63 -0.85 0.95
N CYS A 78 1.83 -0.02 1.61
CA CYS A 78 0.38 0.00 1.51
C CYS A 78 -0.07 1.32 0.84
N PRO A 79 -0.13 1.37 -0.52
CA PRO A 79 -0.58 2.55 -1.23
C PRO A 79 -2.06 2.84 -0.98
N GLY A 80 -2.41 4.13 -0.95
CA GLY A 80 -3.78 4.61 -1.03
C GLY A 80 -4.27 4.80 -2.46
N LEU A 81 -4.86 5.96 -2.73
CA LEU A 81 -5.35 6.33 -4.06
C LEU A 81 -4.19 6.82 -4.93
N ILE A 82 -3.78 6.02 -5.90
CA ILE A 82 -2.66 6.35 -6.80
C ILE A 82 -3.18 6.44 -8.25
N ARG A 83 -2.74 7.47 -8.97
CA ARG A 83 -3.04 7.67 -10.39
C ARG A 83 -2.19 6.72 -11.24
N THR A 84 -2.84 5.75 -11.85
CA THR A 84 -2.21 4.76 -12.73
C THR A 84 -3.09 4.54 -13.96
N PRO A 85 -2.58 3.94 -15.04
CA PRO A 85 -3.43 3.55 -16.17
C PRO A 85 -4.63 2.68 -15.74
N LEU A 86 -4.45 1.80 -14.76
CA LEU A 86 -5.52 0.95 -14.22
C LEU A 86 -6.62 1.75 -13.53
N SER A 87 -6.27 2.85 -12.85
CA SER A 87 -7.21 3.69 -12.10
C SER A 87 -7.73 4.89 -12.92
N ALA A 88 -7.26 5.08 -14.15
CA ALA A 88 -7.57 6.26 -14.97
C ALA A 88 -9.08 6.48 -15.15
N ALA A 89 -9.84 5.40 -15.34
CA ALA A 89 -11.30 5.47 -15.49
C ALA A 89 -12.00 6.10 -14.27
N PHE A 90 -11.46 5.95 -13.05
CA PHE A 90 -12.03 6.56 -11.85
C PHE A 90 -11.82 8.08 -11.79
N TYR A 91 -10.90 8.62 -12.59
CA TYR A 91 -10.57 10.04 -12.62
C TYR A 91 -11.05 10.74 -13.91
N ALA A 92 -11.79 10.02 -14.75
CA ALA A 92 -12.39 10.60 -15.96
C ALA A 92 -13.52 11.60 -15.63
N ASP A 93 -14.23 11.38 -14.51
CA ASP A 93 -15.22 12.32 -13.98
C ASP A 93 -14.56 13.27 -12.95
N PRO A 94 -14.49 14.60 -13.26
CA PRO A 94 -13.89 15.58 -12.35
C PRO A 94 -14.54 15.63 -10.95
N LYS A 95 -15.85 15.32 -10.84
CA LYS A 95 -16.53 15.28 -9.55
C LYS A 95 -16.05 14.12 -8.72
N VAL A 96 -15.88 12.94 -9.30
CA VAL A 96 -15.34 11.76 -8.63
C VAL A 96 -13.89 12.01 -8.22
N GLU A 97 -13.10 12.61 -9.10
CA GLU A 97 -11.72 12.98 -8.76
C GLU A 97 -11.67 13.92 -7.57
N GLN A 98 -12.49 14.97 -7.56
CA GLN A 98 -12.53 15.95 -6.46
C GLN A 98 -12.95 15.29 -5.14
N GLN A 99 -13.98 14.42 -5.17
CA GLN A 99 -14.40 13.66 -3.98
C GLN A 99 -13.26 12.80 -3.44
N ARG A 100 -12.52 12.10 -4.30
CA ARG A 100 -11.39 11.26 -3.89
C ARG A 100 -10.23 12.08 -3.33
N LYS A 101 -9.92 13.23 -3.90
CA LYS A 101 -8.93 14.18 -3.33
C LYS A 101 -9.32 14.60 -1.93
N ALA A 102 -10.59 14.94 -1.74
CA ALA A 102 -11.12 15.37 -0.46
C ALA A 102 -11.07 14.29 0.63
N MET A 103 -11.01 13.01 0.26
CA MET A 103 -10.85 11.91 1.23
C MET A 103 -9.45 11.79 1.80
N THR A 104 -8.43 12.41 1.19
CA THR A 104 -7.05 12.38 1.69
C THR A 104 -6.72 13.64 2.47
N ALA A 105 -5.93 13.52 3.54
CA ALA A 105 -5.46 14.69 4.29
C ALA A 105 -4.63 15.65 3.41
N ASN A 106 -3.87 15.09 2.46
CA ASN A 106 -3.04 15.86 1.52
C ASN A 106 -3.85 16.52 0.38
N GLN A 107 -5.17 16.30 0.30
CA GLN A 107 -6.08 16.86 -0.71
C GLN A 107 -5.62 16.60 -2.16
N ARG A 108 -4.95 15.49 -2.41
CA ARG A 108 -4.52 15.07 -3.75
C ARG A 108 -4.57 13.55 -3.91
N ILE A 109 -4.63 13.11 -5.16
CA ILE A 109 -4.34 11.73 -5.53
C ILE A 109 -2.81 11.56 -5.56
N GLY A 110 -2.32 10.44 -5.08
CA GLY A 110 -0.90 10.10 -5.17
C GLY A 110 -0.49 9.77 -6.61
N GLU A 111 0.77 9.96 -6.91
CA GLU A 111 1.39 9.59 -8.18
C GLU A 111 2.28 8.34 -7.99
N PRO A 112 2.58 7.57 -9.04
CA PRO A 112 3.48 6.41 -8.94
C PRO A 112 4.83 6.75 -8.32
N GLN A 113 5.31 7.99 -8.51
CA GLN A 113 6.56 8.46 -7.92
C GLN A 113 6.51 8.49 -6.39
N ASP A 114 5.38 8.83 -5.78
CA ASP A 114 5.23 8.80 -4.31
C ASP A 114 5.51 7.39 -3.75
N ILE A 115 5.12 6.35 -4.50
CA ILE A 115 5.37 4.96 -4.12
C ILE A 115 6.81 4.56 -4.43
N ALA A 116 7.34 4.98 -5.59
CA ALA A 116 8.71 4.66 -5.98
C ALA A 116 9.75 5.20 -4.99
N ASP A 117 9.55 6.41 -4.45
CA ASP A 117 10.45 7.02 -3.46
C ASP A 117 10.45 6.22 -2.14
N ALA A 118 9.28 5.73 -1.71
CA ALA A 118 9.17 4.85 -0.56
C ALA A 118 9.86 3.48 -0.80
N VAL A 119 9.71 2.93 -2.01
CA VAL A 119 10.42 1.69 -2.42
C VAL A 119 11.93 1.91 -2.38
N LEU A 120 12.43 3.01 -2.95
CA LEU A 120 13.85 3.35 -2.96
C LEU A 120 14.43 3.45 -1.53
N PHE A 121 13.69 4.08 -0.62
CA PHE A 121 14.09 4.13 0.79
C PHE A 121 14.19 2.72 1.38
N LEU A 122 13.12 1.92 1.30
CA LEU A 122 13.08 0.58 1.91
C LEU A 122 14.07 -0.39 1.27
N ALA A 123 14.37 -0.24 -0.02
CA ALA A 123 15.35 -1.07 -0.72
C ALA A 123 16.80 -0.69 -0.38
N SER A 124 17.05 0.54 0.05
CA SER A 124 18.38 1.08 0.29
C SER A 124 18.98 0.66 1.64
N PRO A 125 20.32 0.83 1.84
CA PRO A 125 20.98 0.66 3.13
C PRO A 125 20.47 1.63 4.23
N ARG A 126 19.84 2.73 3.86
CA ARG A 126 19.24 3.69 4.82
C ARG A 126 18.12 3.05 5.65
N ALA A 127 17.49 1.99 5.14
CA ALA A 127 16.47 1.22 5.84
C ALA A 127 17.04 -0.07 6.50
N ALA A 128 18.32 -0.08 6.87
CA ALA A 128 19.01 -1.27 7.38
C ALA A 128 18.33 -1.88 8.63
N TYR A 129 17.68 -1.08 9.45
CA TYR A 129 16.96 -1.54 10.65
C TYR A 129 15.44 -1.60 10.47
N VAL A 130 14.94 -1.41 9.21
CA VAL A 130 13.51 -1.54 8.87
C VAL A 130 13.28 -2.93 8.29
N ASN A 131 12.60 -3.78 9.07
CA ASN A 131 12.24 -5.14 8.67
C ASN A 131 10.87 -5.50 9.21
N ALA A 132 10.08 -6.26 8.49
CA ALA A 132 8.69 -6.62 8.80
C ALA A 132 7.71 -5.42 8.90
N ALA A 133 8.12 -4.25 8.42
CA ALA A 133 7.29 -3.05 8.48
C ALA A 133 6.24 -3.02 7.35
N GLU A 134 5.09 -2.43 7.68
CA GLU A 134 4.09 -1.99 6.70
C GLU A 134 4.12 -0.46 6.66
N LEU A 135 4.50 0.10 5.53
CA LEU A 135 4.56 1.54 5.31
C LEU A 135 3.34 1.99 4.52
N THR A 136 2.41 2.66 5.17
CA THR A 136 1.27 3.29 4.50
C THR A 136 1.73 4.54 3.76
N VAL A 137 1.39 4.62 2.47
CA VAL A 137 1.68 5.77 1.59
C VAL A 137 0.37 6.13 0.87
N ASP A 138 -0.48 6.90 1.54
CA ASP A 138 -1.88 7.10 1.18
C ASP A 138 -2.36 8.57 1.25
N GLY A 139 -1.45 9.49 1.53
CA GLY A 139 -1.79 10.90 1.73
C GLY A 139 -2.65 11.16 2.97
N GLY A 140 -2.62 10.25 3.95
CA GLY A 140 -3.36 10.34 5.20
C GLY A 140 -4.81 9.85 5.09
N LEU A 141 -5.17 9.11 4.04
CA LEU A 141 -6.54 8.62 3.81
C LEU A 141 -7.04 7.76 4.98
N GLU A 142 -6.24 6.79 5.44
CA GLU A 142 -6.63 5.92 6.56
C GLU A 142 -6.94 6.70 7.86
N SER A 143 -6.31 7.85 8.03
CA SER A 143 -6.46 8.71 9.21
C SER A 143 -7.68 9.63 9.16
N MET A 144 -8.40 9.67 8.03
CA MET A 144 -9.52 10.60 7.83
C MET A 144 -10.87 10.09 8.33
N LEU A 145 -10.94 8.85 8.85
CA LEU A 145 -12.21 8.25 9.29
C LEU A 145 -12.97 9.14 10.30
N MET A 146 -12.26 9.68 11.28
CA MET A 146 -12.88 10.52 12.31
C MET A 146 -13.34 11.89 11.77
N ALA A 147 -12.79 12.35 10.65
CA ALA A 147 -13.22 13.58 10.00
C ALA A 147 -14.60 13.45 9.32
N LEU A 148 -15.08 12.22 9.11
CA LEU A 148 -16.41 11.94 8.57
C LEU A 148 -17.51 12.07 9.64
N ILE A 149 -17.15 12.15 10.92
CA ILE A 149 -18.11 12.26 12.03
C ILE A 149 -18.43 13.75 12.25
N PRO A 150 -19.69 14.18 12.05
CA PRO A 150 -20.08 15.57 12.29
C PRO A 150 -19.81 15.98 13.74
N ARG A 151 -19.16 17.12 13.91
CA ARG A 151 -18.86 17.70 15.23
C ARG A 151 -19.37 19.13 15.27
N PRO A 152 -20.52 19.41 15.92
CA PRO A 152 -21.06 20.75 16.00
C PRO A 152 -20.02 21.75 16.55
N GLY A 153 -19.87 22.90 15.90
CA GLY A 153 -18.85 23.91 16.22
C GLY A 153 -17.44 23.62 15.68
N PHE A 154 -17.23 22.48 15.02
CA PHE A 154 -15.97 22.13 14.35
C PHE A 154 -16.31 21.70 12.92
N GLU A 155 -16.71 22.65 12.09
CA GLU A 155 -17.02 22.35 10.69
C GLU A 155 -15.74 21.94 9.94
N SER A 156 -15.84 20.80 9.24
CA SER A 156 -14.72 20.32 8.42
C SER A 156 -14.38 21.38 7.37
N PRO A 157 -13.09 21.66 7.13
CA PRO A 157 -12.66 22.50 6.01
C PRO A 157 -13.20 22.02 4.64
N MET A 158 -13.68 20.77 4.58
CA MET A 158 -14.31 20.17 3.40
C MET A 158 -15.73 20.67 3.13
N ALA A 159 -16.45 21.16 4.14
CA ALA A 159 -17.83 21.63 4.00
C ALA A 159 -17.96 23.07 3.50
N SER A 160 -16.90 23.87 3.54
CA SER A 160 -16.90 25.32 3.30
C SER A 160 -16.28 25.79 1.99
N ARG A 161 -15.94 24.90 1.04
CA ARG A 161 -15.48 25.34 -0.27
C ARG A 161 -16.64 25.36 -1.25
N PRO A 162 -17.06 26.56 -1.73
CA PRO A 162 -18.01 26.66 -2.84
C PRO A 162 -17.39 26.02 -4.10
N ALA A 163 -18.28 25.43 -4.91
CA ALA A 163 -17.95 24.77 -6.17
C ALA A 163 -17.36 25.74 -7.20
#